data_ff0b3196636ac699d734a7f7760adda7
#
_entry.id   ff0b3196636ac699d734a7f7760adda7
#
_cell.length_a   1.000
_cell.length_b   1.000
_cell.length_c   1.000
_cell.angle_alpha   90.00
_cell.angle_beta   90.00
_cell.angle_gamma   90.00
#
_symmetry.space_group_name_H-M   'P 1'
#
loop_
_entity.id
_entity.type
_entity.pdbx_description
1 polymer ?
#
loop_
_entity_poly.entity_id
_entity_poly.type
_entity_poly.pdbx_seq_one_letter_code
_entity_poly.pdbx_strand_id
1 'polypeptide(L)'
;MAAQGYEVRVFNLIDPSQSDGYNPFSYIHSEKDVLTLIDNLIKNTTPRNASSNDPFWEKAEIALDSALMLYPVSEAPPEEQNFEMLIYMMNFAEVREEDDQYRSPLDMLFRALEEEQPNHVAVKQYKAFKQAAGKTAKSILVSAAVRLATFNIPQYARMTMVDEMDFGSLGEKKKAIFCVIPVDDSSMNYLVGMLYTQCFQALYRRADEKHNGRLPVPVRVIQDEWANVAQPESYPKILATCRSYNIGLNIIVQNIQQIKALYEKEWESIIGNCDTLLFLGGGNEPTSLEFIVKLLGKETIATRTRGQTKGRSGSSSTNFQQTGRDLMTIDEVRKLDTHKAILFIRGEDPVLDKKYNIKRHPNIKLTTDGKAKPYIHKPQGAPDYACLLYT
;
A
#
# COMPACT_ATOMS: atom_id res chain seq x y z
N MET A 1 20.60 -6.81 -8.73
CA MET A 1 19.88 -7.83 -7.94
C MET A 1 20.08 -9.22 -8.53
N ALA A 2 19.61 -9.53 -9.75
CA ALA A 2 19.75 -10.86 -10.35
C ALA A 2 21.21 -11.38 -10.40
N ALA A 3 22.19 -10.55 -10.80
CA ALA A 3 23.62 -10.90 -10.79
C ALA A 3 24.19 -11.23 -9.39
N GLN A 4 23.45 -10.95 -8.32
CA GLN A 4 23.82 -11.26 -6.93
C GLN A 4 23.01 -12.43 -6.35
N GLY A 5 22.30 -13.17 -7.21
CA GLY A 5 21.53 -14.35 -6.84
C GLY A 5 20.16 -14.05 -6.25
N TYR A 6 19.61 -12.85 -6.49
CA TYR A 6 18.22 -12.57 -6.15
C TYR A 6 17.29 -13.10 -7.24
N GLU A 7 16.24 -13.79 -6.82
CA GLU A 7 15.05 -13.98 -7.64
C GLU A 7 14.37 -12.64 -7.79
N VAL A 8 14.18 -12.16 -9.02
CA VAL A 8 13.58 -10.86 -9.29
C VAL A 8 12.19 -11.08 -9.86
N ARG A 9 11.19 -10.45 -9.25
CA ARG A 9 9.81 -10.38 -9.71
C ARG A 9 9.43 -8.92 -9.93
N VAL A 10 8.58 -8.70 -10.91
CA VAL A 10 8.14 -7.35 -11.27
C VAL A 10 6.61 -7.34 -11.41
N PHE A 11 5.95 -6.49 -10.65
CA PHE A 11 4.54 -6.17 -10.84
C PHE A 11 4.46 -4.81 -11.52
N ASN A 12 4.11 -4.79 -12.81
CA ASN A 12 4.22 -3.60 -13.65
C ASN A 12 2.86 -3.15 -14.17
N LEU A 13 2.34 -2.06 -13.59
CA LEU A 13 1.09 -1.43 -14.02
C LEU A 13 1.25 -0.44 -15.18
N ILE A 14 2.49 -0.02 -15.50
CA ILE A 14 2.76 0.84 -16.67
C ILE A 14 2.79 0.01 -17.95
N ASP A 15 3.46 -1.13 -17.91
CA ASP A 15 3.55 -2.07 -19.03
C ASP A 15 3.24 -3.49 -18.55
N PRO A 16 1.96 -3.89 -18.56
CA PRO A 16 1.53 -5.21 -18.13
C PRO A 16 2.21 -6.37 -18.87
N SER A 17 2.72 -6.15 -20.08
CA SER A 17 3.45 -7.18 -20.84
C SER A 17 4.81 -7.55 -20.21
N GLN A 18 5.33 -6.72 -19.33
CA GLN A 18 6.55 -6.92 -18.56
C GLN A 18 6.27 -7.25 -17.08
N SER A 19 5.05 -7.65 -16.75
CA SER A 19 4.66 -7.97 -15.39
C SER A 19 4.63 -9.48 -15.17
N ASP A 20 5.18 -9.92 -14.04
CA ASP A 20 4.84 -11.22 -13.47
C ASP A 20 3.41 -11.22 -12.94
N GLY A 21 2.80 -12.39 -12.84
CA GLY A 21 1.44 -12.55 -12.33
C GLY A 21 1.34 -12.37 -10.82
N TYR A 22 0.26 -11.72 -10.41
CA TYR A 22 -0.17 -11.63 -9.02
C TYR A 22 -1.66 -12.02 -8.95
N ASN A 23 -1.94 -13.21 -8.47
CA ASN A 23 -3.30 -13.68 -8.24
C ASN A 23 -3.67 -13.53 -6.76
N PRO A 24 -4.55 -12.58 -6.40
CA PRO A 24 -4.96 -12.39 -5.01
C PRO A 24 -5.62 -13.62 -4.37
N PHE A 25 -6.22 -14.50 -5.16
CA PHE A 25 -6.85 -15.72 -4.65
C PHE A 25 -5.84 -16.71 -4.06
N SER A 26 -4.59 -16.70 -4.54
CA SER A 26 -3.52 -17.56 -4.02
C SER A 26 -3.14 -17.27 -2.57
N TYR A 27 -3.57 -16.15 -2.02
CA TYR A 27 -3.30 -15.72 -0.64
C TYR A 27 -4.51 -15.79 0.27
N ILE A 28 -5.62 -16.36 -0.22
CA ILE A 28 -6.82 -16.60 0.58
C ILE A 28 -6.65 -17.95 1.28
N HIS A 29 -6.65 -17.94 2.61
CA HIS A 29 -6.55 -19.14 3.44
C HIS A 29 -7.73 -19.29 4.39
N SER A 30 -8.59 -18.28 4.45
CA SER A 30 -9.78 -18.26 5.28
C SER A 30 -10.86 -17.36 4.68
N GLU A 31 -12.09 -17.57 5.09
CA GLU A 31 -13.22 -16.71 4.72
C GLU A 31 -12.99 -15.24 5.13
N LYS A 32 -12.26 -15.02 6.22
CA LYS A 32 -11.86 -13.67 6.67
C LYS A 32 -10.95 -12.99 5.66
N ASP A 33 -10.06 -13.73 5.00
CA ASP A 33 -9.15 -13.15 4.00
C ASP A 33 -9.94 -12.65 2.79
N VAL A 34 -11.01 -13.34 2.40
CA VAL A 34 -11.94 -12.89 1.35
C VAL A 34 -12.58 -11.56 1.73
N LEU A 35 -13.14 -11.45 2.94
CA LEU A 35 -13.75 -10.22 3.41
C LEU A 35 -12.75 -9.04 3.44
N THR A 36 -11.52 -9.30 3.86
CA THR A 36 -10.46 -8.29 3.86
C THR A 36 -10.09 -7.85 2.44
N LEU A 37 -10.04 -8.79 1.49
CA LEU A 37 -9.72 -8.49 0.09
C LEU A 37 -10.79 -7.64 -0.57
N ILE A 38 -12.07 -7.98 -0.33
CA ILE A 38 -13.22 -7.23 -0.85
C ILE A 38 -13.30 -5.84 -0.23
N ASP A 39 -13.13 -5.72 1.08
CA ASP A 39 -13.08 -4.42 1.77
C ASP A 39 -11.99 -3.52 1.18
N ASN A 40 -10.82 -4.08 0.91
CA ASN A 40 -9.73 -3.38 0.24
C ASN A 40 -10.11 -2.94 -1.19
N LEU A 41 -10.74 -3.83 -1.97
CA LEU A 41 -11.22 -3.53 -3.31
C LEU A 41 -12.22 -2.37 -3.28
N ILE A 42 -13.23 -2.44 -2.43
CA ILE A 42 -14.29 -1.42 -2.34
C ILE A 42 -13.73 -0.09 -1.89
N LYS A 43 -12.97 -0.05 -0.79
CA LYS A 43 -12.41 1.20 -0.25
C LYS A 43 -11.48 1.91 -1.22
N ASN A 44 -10.66 1.16 -1.96
CA ASN A 44 -9.70 1.74 -2.88
C ASN A 44 -10.27 2.06 -4.27
N THR A 45 -11.46 1.56 -4.59
CA THR A 45 -12.17 1.87 -5.85
C THR A 45 -13.32 2.86 -5.67
N THR A 46 -13.69 3.18 -4.44
CA THR A 46 -14.70 4.19 -4.12
C THR A 46 -14.04 5.57 -4.01
N PRO A 47 -14.50 6.60 -4.75
CA PRO A 47 -13.95 7.96 -4.63
C PRO A 47 -14.06 8.47 -3.18
N ARG A 48 -12.98 9.06 -2.67
CA ARG A 48 -12.90 9.57 -1.27
C ARG A 48 -14.00 10.57 -0.89
N ASN A 49 -14.59 11.26 -1.90
CA ASN A 49 -15.66 12.23 -1.71
C ASN A 49 -17.05 11.67 -2.03
N ALA A 50 -17.15 10.39 -2.37
CA ALA A 50 -18.45 9.75 -2.53
C ALA A 50 -19.01 9.46 -1.14
N SER A 51 -19.82 10.37 -0.62
CA SER A 51 -20.68 10.07 0.51
C SER A 51 -21.75 9.10 0.02
N SER A 52 -21.57 7.79 0.26
CA SER A 52 -22.70 6.86 0.16
C SER A 52 -23.65 7.24 1.29
N ASN A 53 -24.74 7.92 0.96
CA ASN A 53 -25.77 8.31 1.91
C ASN A 53 -26.49 7.10 2.55
N ASP A 54 -26.25 5.88 2.04
CA ASP A 54 -26.85 4.67 2.54
C ASP A 54 -25.84 3.51 2.62
N PRO A 55 -25.44 3.10 3.82
CA PRO A 55 -24.56 1.95 4.05
C PRO A 55 -25.12 0.61 3.54
N PHE A 56 -26.40 0.56 3.21
CA PHE A 56 -27.06 -0.65 2.73
C PHE A 56 -26.51 -1.13 1.38
N TRP A 57 -26.28 -0.18 0.45
CA TRP A 57 -25.77 -0.50 -0.89
C TRP A 57 -24.39 -1.15 -0.84
N GLU A 58 -23.49 -0.54 -0.07
CA GLU A 58 -22.12 -1.06 0.10
C GLU A 58 -22.11 -2.44 0.76
N LYS A 59 -22.92 -2.63 1.81
CA LYS A 59 -23.03 -3.95 2.48
C LYS A 59 -23.62 -5.03 1.58
N ALA A 60 -24.55 -4.68 0.73
CA ALA A 60 -25.17 -5.63 -0.19
C ALA A 60 -24.20 -5.99 -1.36
N GLU A 61 -23.40 -5.03 -1.83
CA GLU A 61 -22.32 -5.27 -2.79
C GLU A 61 -21.23 -6.16 -2.16
N ILE A 62 -20.79 -5.86 -0.93
CA ILE A 62 -19.87 -6.73 -0.17
C ILE A 62 -20.40 -8.16 -0.07
N ALA A 63 -21.68 -8.34 0.19
CA ALA A 63 -22.26 -9.66 0.28
C ALA A 63 -22.25 -10.41 -1.06
N LEU A 64 -22.57 -9.72 -2.17
CA LEU A 64 -22.49 -10.31 -3.50
C LEU A 64 -21.05 -10.69 -3.86
N ASP A 65 -20.11 -9.75 -3.75
CA ASP A 65 -18.70 -9.99 -4.09
C ASP A 65 -18.08 -11.08 -3.22
N SER A 66 -18.48 -11.14 -1.92
CA SER A 66 -18.07 -12.21 -1.00
C SER A 66 -18.59 -13.56 -1.46
N ALA A 67 -19.84 -13.65 -1.87
CA ALA A 67 -20.41 -14.88 -2.37
C ALA A 67 -19.70 -15.36 -3.63
N LEU A 68 -19.49 -14.45 -4.60
CA LEU A 68 -18.82 -14.73 -5.87
C LEU A 68 -17.37 -15.16 -5.70
N MET A 69 -16.67 -14.61 -4.68
CA MET A 69 -15.28 -14.96 -4.43
C MET A 69 -15.14 -16.23 -3.59
N LEU A 70 -16.01 -16.45 -2.59
CA LEU A 70 -15.98 -17.63 -1.74
C LEU A 70 -16.35 -18.91 -2.52
N TYR A 71 -17.23 -18.80 -3.51
CA TYR A 71 -17.64 -19.96 -4.29
C TYR A 71 -16.44 -20.61 -5.01
N PRO A 72 -15.67 -19.94 -5.88
CA PRO A 72 -14.52 -20.57 -6.54
C PRO A 72 -13.41 -20.96 -5.57
N VAL A 73 -13.22 -20.23 -4.48
CA VAL A 73 -12.20 -20.58 -3.47
C VAL A 73 -12.50 -21.93 -2.81
N SER A 74 -13.78 -22.27 -2.60
CA SER A 74 -14.16 -23.53 -1.95
C SER A 74 -14.44 -24.68 -2.92
N GLU A 75 -15.02 -24.41 -4.09
CA GLU A 75 -15.60 -25.41 -4.96
C GLU A 75 -14.86 -25.58 -6.30
N ALA A 76 -14.10 -24.55 -6.74
CA ALA A 76 -13.44 -24.59 -8.03
C ALA A 76 -11.97 -25.06 -7.92
N PRO A 77 -11.42 -25.67 -8.99
CA PRO A 77 -10.00 -25.99 -9.04
C PRO A 77 -9.14 -24.71 -9.00
N PRO A 78 -7.86 -24.80 -8.57
CA PRO A 78 -7.00 -23.63 -8.40
C PRO A 78 -6.86 -22.74 -9.64
N GLU A 79 -6.95 -23.30 -10.82
CA GLU A 79 -6.83 -22.59 -12.11
C GLU A 79 -8.02 -21.65 -12.36
N GLU A 80 -9.18 -21.93 -11.75
CA GLU A 80 -10.39 -21.13 -11.84
C GLU A 80 -10.55 -20.14 -10.69
N GLN A 81 -9.65 -20.16 -9.70
CA GLN A 81 -9.66 -19.23 -8.57
C GLN A 81 -8.99 -17.92 -8.96
N ASN A 82 -9.71 -17.03 -9.66
CA ASN A 82 -9.21 -15.75 -10.15
C ASN A 82 -10.37 -14.77 -10.44
N PHE A 83 -10.04 -13.51 -10.77
CA PHE A 83 -11.04 -12.50 -11.08
C PHE A 83 -11.79 -12.75 -12.39
N GLU A 84 -11.19 -13.45 -13.34
CA GLU A 84 -11.86 -13.78 -14.60
C GLU A 84 -13.05 -14.71 -14.34
N MET A 85 -12.91 -15.70 -13.46
CA MET A 85 -14.00 -16.56 -13.02
C MET A 85 -15.11 -15.77 -12.31
N LEU A 86 -14.75 -14.78 -11.46
CA LEU A 86 -15.76 -13.92 -10.84
C LEU A 86 -16.61 -13.20 -11.89
N ILE A 87 -15.96 -12.61 -12.89
CA ILE A 87 -16.66 -11.91 -13.97
C ILE A 87 -17.51 -12.86 -14.77
N TYR A 88 -16.97 -14.04 -15.06
CA TYR A 88 -17.74 -15.10 -15.76
C TYR A 88 -19.01 -15.44 -14.99
N MET A 89 -18.90 -15.72 -13.68
CA MET A 89 -20.06 -16.00 -12.83
C MET A 89 -21.05 -14.82 -12.81
N MET A 90 -20.54 -13.58 -12.74
CA MET A 90 -21.38 -12.39 -12.73
C MET A 90 -22.17 -12.20 -14.02
N ASN A 91 -21.66 -12.62 -15.17
CA ASN A 91 -22.37 -12.57 -16.44
C ASN A 91 -23.63 -13.46 -16.46
N PHE A 92 -23.71 -14.43 -15.55
CA PHE A 92 -24.90 -15.28 -15.36
C PHE A 92 -25.81 -14.78 -14.23
N ALA A 93 -25.50 -13.63 -13.63
CA ALA A 93 -26.36 -12.98 -12.67
C ALA A 93 -27.39 -12.09 -13.39
N GLU A 94 -28.64 -12.51 -13.45
CA GLU A 94 -29.73 -11.76 -14.06
C GLU A 94 -30.85 -11.55 -13.04
N VAL A 95 -31.36 -10.33 -12.96
CA VAL A 95 -32.52 -9.96 -12.13
C VAL A 95 -33.61 -9.42 -13.04
N ARG A 96 -34.78 -10.06 -13.05
CA ARG A 96 -35.99 -9.61 -13.76
C ARG A 96 -36.94 -8.92 -12.78
N GLU A 97 -37.18 -7.64 -13.00
CA GLU A 97 -38.00 -6.81 -12.09
C GLU A 97 -39.48 -7.22 -12.09
N GLU A 98 -39.93 -7.81 -13.19
CA GLU A 98 -41.37 -8.20 -13.38
C GLU A 98 -41.65 -9.64 -13.02
N ASP A 99 -40.65 -10.44 -12.68
CA ASP A 99 -40.78 -11.86 -12.38
C ASP A 99 -39.98 -12.29 -11.16
N ASP A 100 -40.61 -12.23 -10.01
CA ASP A 100 -40.03 -12.66 -8.74
C ASP A 100 -39.71 -14.15 -8.66
N GLN A 101 -40.27 -14.95 -9.57
CA GLN A 101 -40.02 -16.40 -9.63
C GLN A 101 -38.84 -16.75 -10.54
N TYR A 102 -38.37 -15.81 -11.34
CA TYR A 102 -37.20 -16.03 -12.20
C TYR A 102 -35.98 -16.41 -11.39
N ARG A 103 -35.29 -17.42 -11.89
CA ARG A 103 -34.00 -17.85 -11.30
C ARG A 103 -32.94 -17.82 -12.40
N SER A 104 -31.92 -17.02 -12.18
CA SER A 104 -30.76 -16.96 -13.06
C SER A 104 -29.90 -18.23 -12.95
N PRO A 105 -29.02 -18.52 -13.91
CA PRO A 105 -28.05 -19.60 -13.76
C PRO A 105 -27.21 -19.50 -12.50
N LEU A 106 -26.83 -18.25 -12.08
CA LEU A 106 -26.13 -18.02 -10.83
C LEU A 106 -26.99 -18.42 -9.60
N ASP A 107 -28.31 -18.13 -9.61
CA ASP A 107 -29.22 -18.58 -8.55
C ASP A 107 -29.24 -20.09 -8.43
N MET A 108 -29.24 -20.79 -9.58
CA MET A 108 -29.24 -22.26 -9.61
C MET A 108 -27.93 -22.83 -9.03
N LEU A 109 -26.78 -22.18 -9.34
CA LEU A 109 -25.50 -22.61 -8.85
C LEU A 109 -25.43 -22.52 -7.31
N PHE A 110 -25.85 -21.40 -6.72
CA PHE A 110 -25.87 -21.24 -5.26
C PHE A 110 -26.91 -22.11 -4.57
N ARG A 111 -28.00 -22.41 -5.27
CA ARG A 111 -29.01 -23.36 -4.75
C ARG A 111 -28.45 -24.77 -4.71
N ALA A 112 -27.77 -25.24 -5.76
CA ALA A 112 -27.13 -26.55 -5.75
C ALA A 112 -26.13 -26.67 -4.58
N LEU A 113 -25.29 -25.64 -4.38
CA LEU A 113 -24.38 -25.59 -3.22
C LEU A 113 -25.14 -25.61 -1.88
N GLU A 114 -26.29 -24.94 -1.79
CA GLU A 114 -27.10 -24.93 -0.57
C GLU A 114 -27.68 -26.33 -0.28
N GLU A 115 -28.10 -27.06 -1.30
CA GLU A 115 -28.62 -28.41 -1.15
C GLU A 115 -27.56 -29.41 -0.64
N GLU A 116 -26.29 -29.22 -1.05
CA GLU A 116 -25.16 -30.03 -0.58
C GLU A 116 -24.60 -29.54 0.77
N GLN A 117 -24.46 -28.22 0.93
CA GLN A 117 -23.85 -27.59 2.06
C GLN A 117 -24.69 -26.41 2.60
N PRO A 118 -25.78 -26.65 3.37
CA PRO A 118 -26.75 -25.62 3.78
C PRO A 118 -26.13 -24.48 4.63
N ASN A 119 -25.02 -24.73 5.28
CA ASN A 119 -24.32 -23.76 6.14
C ASN A 119 -23.12 -23.07 5.47
N HIS A 120 -22.89 -23.32 4.18
CA HIS A 120 -21.77 -22.75 3.46
C HIS A 120 -21.82 -21.21 3.48
N VAL A 121 -20.65 -20.56 3.74
CA VAL A 121 -20.60 -19.10 3.91
C VAL A 121 -20.95 -18.36 2.62
N ALA A 122 -20.53 -18.87 1.46
CA ALA A 122 -20.89 -18.29 0.17
C ALA A 122 -22.43 -18.26 -0.04
N VAL A 123 -23.14 -19.32 0.34
CA VAL A 123 -24.60 -19.38 0.30
C VAL A 123 -25.24 -18.33 1.21
N LYS A 124 -24.72 -18.17 2.44
CA LYS A 124 -25.22 -17.16 3.37
C LYS A 124 -25.04 -15.75 2.83
N GLN A 125 -23.88 -15.46 2.24
CA GLN A 125 -23.60 -14.15 1.63
C GLN A 125 -24.49 -13.91 0.40
N TYR A 126 -24.67 -14.91 -0.45
CA TYR A 126 -25.57 -14.81 -1.61
C TYR A 126 -27.02 -14.55 -1.18
N LYS A 127 -27.51 -15.24 -0.16
CA LYS A 127 -28.83 -15.00 0.42
C LYS A 127 -28.99 -13.59 0.98
N ALA A 128 -27.95 -13.04 1.62
CA ALA A 128 -27.97 -11.67 2.12
C ALA A 128 -28.12 -10.66 0.97
N PHE A 129 -27.37 -10.84 -0.14
CA PHE A 129 -27.56 -10.06 -1.36
C PHE A 129 -28.99 -10.18 -1.91
N LYS A 130 -29.55 -11.39 -2.00
CA LYS A 130 -30.90 -11.66 -2.53
C LYS A 130 -32.03 -11.09 -1.70
N GLN A 131 -31.77 -10.59 -0.49
CA GLN A 131 -32.77 -9.83 0.30
C GLN A 131 -33.04 -8.44 -0.29
N ALA A 132 -32.17 -7.95 -1.15
CA ALA A 132 -32.40 -6.72 -1.89
C ALA A 132 -33.55 -6.91 -2.91
N ALA A 133 -34.51 -5.98 -2.93
CA ALA A 133 -35.63 -6.02 -3.88
C ALA A 133 -35.15 -5.80 -5.35
N GLY A 134 -35.90 -6.28 -6.33
CA GLY A 134 -35.56 -6.34 -7.75
C GLY A 134 -34.74 -5.19 -8.33
N LYS A 135 -35.21 -3.93 -8.28
CA LYS A 135 -34.44 -2.76 -8.76
C LYS A 135 -33.15 -2.55 -8.00
N THR A 136 -33.18 -2.76 -6.69
CA THR A 136 -32.00 -2.61 -5.83
C THR A 136 -30.95 -3.67 -6.14
N ALA A 137 -31.36 -4.93 -6.26
CA ALA A 137 -30.45 -6.03 -6.65
C ALA A 137 -29.78 -5.78 -8.01
N LYS A 138 -30.56 -5.30 -9.00
CA LYS A 138 -30.04 -4.93 -10.32
C LYS A 138 -28.98 -3.83 -10.25
N SER A 139 -29.23 -2.79 -9.43
CA SER A 139 -28.28 -1.71 -9.26
C SER A 139 -26.99 -2.17 -8.57
N ILE A 140 -27.08 -3.09 -7.61
CA ILE A 140 -25.92 -3.69 -6.94
C ILE A 140 -25.10 -4.50 -7.94
N LEU A 141 -25.75 -5.30 -8.80
CA LEU A 141 -25.07 -6.06 -9.88
C LEU A 141 -24.32 -5.12 -10.83
N VAL A 142 -24.93 -4.00 -11.22
CA VAL A 142 -24.28 -2.99 -12.07
C VAL A 142 -23.09 -2.37 -11.36
N SER A 143 -23.20 -2.04 -10.07
CA SER A 143 -22.10 -1.47 -9.28
C SER A 143 -20.91 -2.42 -9.22
N ALA A 144 -21.14 -3.67 -8.85
CA ALA A 144 -20.11 -4.73 -8.81
C ALA A 144 -19.48 -4.97 -10.19
N ALA A 145 -20.28 -5.02 -11.26
CA ALA A 145 -19.78 -5.19 -12.63
C ALA A 145 -18.87 -4.02 -13.07
N VAL A 146 -19.25 -2.79 -12.75
CA VAL A 146 -18.44 -1.58 -13.05
C VAL A 146 -17.13 -1.62 -12.28
N ARG A 147 -17.15 -2.03 -11.00
CA ARG A 147 -15.95 -2.14 -10.16
C ARG A 147 -14.97 -3.18 -10.69
N LEU A 148 -15.46 -4.29 -11.17
CA LEU A 148 -14.66 -5.37 -11.73
C LEU A 148 -14.33 -5.19 -13.21
N ALA A 149 -14.87 -4.16 -13.87
CA ALA A 149 -14.72 -3.95 -15.32
C ALA A 149 -13.25 -3.88 -15.79
N THR A 150 -12.34 -3.44 -14.93
CA THR A 150 -10.91 -3.38 -15.25
C THR A 150 -10.32 -4.76 -15.55
N PHE A 151 -10.82 -5.80 -14.89
CA PHE A 151 -10.35 -7.17 -15.14
C PHE A 151 -10.92 -7.77 -16.44
N ASN A 152 -11.83 -7.08 -17.15
CA ASN A 152 -12.22 -7.40 -18.53
C ASN A 152 -11.14 -7.03 -19.56
N ILE A 153 -10.16 -6.20 -19.17
CA ILE A 153 -9.05 -5.83 -20.03
C ILE A 153 -8.05 -7.00 -20.06
N PRO A 154 -7.78 -7.60 -21.24
CA PRO A 154 -7.02 -8.86 -21.33
C PRO A 154 -5.64 -8.82 -20.64
N GLN A 155 -4.99 -7.65 -20.63
CA GLN A 155 -3.69 -7.47 -20.00
C GLN A 155 -3.76 -7.60 -18.48
N TYR A 156 -4.77 -7.02 -17.84
CA TYR A 156 -4.98 -7.09 -16.40
C TYR A 156 -5.58 -8.43 -15.94
N ALA A 157 -6.45 -9.02 -16.76
CA ALA A 157 -6.93 -10.37 -16.54
C ALA A 157 -5.75 -11.36 -16.43
N ARG A 158 -4.81 -11.31 -17.38
CA ARG A 158 -3.59 -12.15 -17.37
C ARG A 158 -2.72 -11.92 -16.13
N MET A 159 -2.55 -10.66 -15.73
CA MET A 159 -1.74 -10.33 -14.54
C MET A 159 -2.30 -10.90 -13.25
N THR A 160 -3.62 -11.13 -13.18
CA THR A 160 -4.30 -11.59 -11.97
C THR A 160 -4.78 -13.05 -12.05
N MET A 161 -4.46 -13.74 -13.14
CA MET A 161 -4.88 -15.13 -13.36
C MET A 161 -4.02 -16.14 -12.60
N VAL A 162 -2.70 -15.93 -12.57
CA VAL A 162 -1.73 -16.80 -11.92
C VAL A 162 -0.88 -16.02 -10.93
N ASP A 163 -0.36 -16.70 -9.89
CA ASP A 163 0.57 -16.09 -8.94
C ASP A 163 2.01 -16.50 -9.19
N GLU A 164 2.86 -15.53 -9.46
CA GLU A 164 4.30 -15.69 -9.59
C GLU A 164 5.05 -14.92 -8.49
N MET A 165 4.32 -14.17 -7.63
CA MET A 165 4.93 -13.36 -6.58
C MET A 165 5.45 -14.21 -5.42
N ASP A 166 4.71 -15.24 -5.00
CA ASP A 166 5.10 -16.12 -3.88
C ASP A 166 5.65 -15.32 -2.68
N PHE A 167 4.78 -14.48 -2.07
CA PHE A 167 5.17 -13.59 -0.97
C PHE A 167 5.74 -14.34 0.23
N GLY A 168 5.27 -15.57 0.47
CA GLY A 168 5.76 -16.38 1.58
C GLY A 168 7.26 -16.63 1.54
N SER A 169 7.87 -16.66 0.36
CA SER A 169 9.32 -16.90 0.20
C SER A 169 10.19 -15.66 0.38
N LEU A 170 9.63 -14.44 0.42
CA LEU A 170 10.39 -13.19 0.55
C LEU A 170 11.29 -13.16 1.80
N GLY A 171 10.81 -13.71 2.91
CA GLY A 171 11.55 -13.77 4.18
C GLY A 171 12.41 -15.01 4.35
N GLU A 172 12.49 -15.89 3.36
CA GLU A 172 13.22 -17.19 3.42
C GLU A 172 14.40 -17.26 2.47
N LYS A 173 14.36 -16.56 1.34
CA LYS A 173 15.40 -16.55 0.31
C LYS A 173 15.70 -15.15 -0.21
N LYS A 174 16.77 -15.02 -0.98
CA LYS A 174 17.08 -13.75 -1.68
C LYS A 174 16.08 -13.52 -2.81
N LYS A 175 15.05 -12.75 -2.53
CA LYS A 175 14.00 -12.36 -3.48
C LYS A 175 13.80 -10.86 -3.47
N ALA A 176 13.53 -10.28 -4.62
CA ALA A 176 13.22 -8.86 -4.77
C ALA A 176 11.98 -8.71 -5.65
N ILE A 177 10.98 -8.00 -5.15
CA ILE A 177 9.76 -7.67 -5.88
C ILE A 177 9.76 -6.18 -6.15
N PHE A 178 9.57 -5.80 -7.40
CA PHE A 178 9.47 -4.41 -7.85
C PHE A 178 8.03 -4.13 -8.27
N CYS A 179 7.40 -3.14 -7.62
CA CYS A 179 6.10 -2.61 -8.04
C CYS A 179 6.34 -1.34 -8.85
N VAL A 180 6.01 -1.39 -10.15
CA VAL A 180 6.13 -0.26 -11.08
C VAL A 180 4.75 0.34 -11.27
N ILE A 181 4.57 1.57 -10.78
CA ILE A 181 3.25 2.23 -10.66
C ILE A 181 3.27 3.51 -11.50
N PRO A 182 2.24 3.79 -12.32
CA PRO A 182 2.12 5.04 -13.04
C PRO A 182 1.92 6.21 -12.06
N VAL A 183 2.54 7.34 -12.36
CA VAL A 183 2.46 8.55 -11.51
C VAL A 183 1.19 9.34 -11.80
N ASP A 184 0.73 9.31 -13.03
CA ASP A 184 -0.39 10.10 -13.58
C ASP A 184 -1.72 9.36 -13.59
N ASP A 185 -1.72 8.03 -13.38
CA ASP A 185 -2.92 7.21 -13.36
C ASP A 185 -3.02 6.41 -12.04
N SER A 186 -4.02 6.73 -11.24
CA SER A 186 -4.30 6.03 -9.98
C SER A 186 -5.38 4.94 -10.11
N SER A 187 -5.92 4.71 -11.31
CA SER A 187 -7.06 3.81 -11.52
C SER A 187 -6.80 2.38 -11.04
N MET A 188 -5.52 1.94 -11.08
CA MET A 188 -5.09 0.60 -10.70
C MET A 188 -4.40 0.52 -9.33
N ASN A 189 -4.38 1.62 -8.56
CA ASN A 189 -3.72 1.65 -7.25
C ASN A 189 -4.33 0.67 -6.25
N TYR A 190 -5.59 0.29 -6.41
CA TYR A 190 -6.23 -0.71 -5.57
C TYR A 190 -5.54 -2.09 -5.66
N LEU A 191 -5.01 -2.48 -6.83
CA LEU A 191 -4.24 -3.72 -6.98
C LEU A 191 -2.96 -3.68 -6.14
N VAL A 192 -2.31 -2.53 -6.08
CA VAL A 192 -1.12 -2.35 -5.24
C VAL A 192 -1.49 -2.40 -3.75
N GLY A 193 -2.62 -1.81 -3.38
CA GLY A 193 -3.15 -1.90 -2.02
C GLY A 193 -3.45 -3.34 -1.58
N MET A 194 -4.05 -4.13 -2.47
CA MET A 194 -4.25 -5.57 -2.25
C MET A 194 -2.93 -6.32 -2.13
N LEU A 195 -1.99 -6.05 -3.05
CA LEU A 195 -0.65 -6.66 -3.04
C LEU A 195 0.09 -6.39 -1.74
N TYR A 196 0.13 -5.14 -1.27
CA TYR A 196 0.77 -4.81 0.02
C TYR A 196 0.08 -5.50 1.19
N THR A 197 -1.25 -5.46 1.23
CA THR A 197 -2.02 -6.11 2.31
C THR A 197 -1.69 -7.60 2.38
N GLN A 198 -1.77 -8.31 1.26
CA GLN A 198 -1.51 -9.74 1.20
C GLN A 198 -0.03 -10.09 1.39
N CYS A 199 0.89 -9.25 0.92
CA CYS A 199 2.32 -9.41 1.16
C CYS A 199 2.63 -9.38 2.66
N PHE A 200 2.14 -8.38 3.39
CA PHE A 200 2.34 -8.31 4.84
C PHE A 200 1.65 -9.48 5.58
N GLN A 201 0.43 -9.84 5.18
CA GLN A 201 -0.26 -10.99 5.76
C GLN A 201 0.51 -12.29 5.55
N ALA A 202 1.01 -12.52 4.33
CA ALA A 202 1.81 -13.70 4.01
C ALA A 202 3.12 -13.74 4.81
N LEU A 203 3.82 -12.60 4.95
CA LEU A 203 5.05 -12.50 5.72
C LEU A 203 4.83 -12.77 7.21
N TYR A 204 3.80 -12.18 7.81
CA TYR A 204 3.45 -12.41 9.22
C TYR A 204 3.06 -13.87 9.45
N ARG A 205 2.15 -14.40 8.63
CA ARG A 205 1.74 -15.81 8.72
C ARG A 205 2.94 -16.75 8.61
N ARG A 206 3.82 -16.51 7.63
CA ARG A 206 5.01 -17.34 7.43
C ARG A 206 5.96 -17.30 8.62
N ALA A 207 6.15 -16.12 9.20
CA ALA A 207 6.95 -15.96 10.40
C ALA A 207 6.35 -16.72 11.61
N ASP A 208 5.04 -16.57 11.82
CA ASP A 208 4.35 -17.18 12.96
C ASP A 208 4.29 -18.71 12.83
N GLU A 209 3.91 -19.23 11.66
CA GLU A 209 3.72 -20.67 11.46
C GLU A 209 5.03 -21.47 11.34
N LYS A 210 6.08 -20.87 10.74
CA LYS A 210 7.30 -21.62 10.40
C LYS A 210 8.58 -21.17 11.11
N HIS A 211 8.59 -19.94 11.65
CA HIS A 211 9.82 -19.31 12.12
C HIS A 211 9.71 -18.69 13.51
N ASN A 212 8.78 -19.16 14.34
CA ASN A 212 8.59 -18.69 15.73
C ASN A 212 8.46 -17.15 15.85
N GLY A 213 7.70 -16.53 14.92
CA GLY A 213 7.41 -15.11 14.92
C GLY A 213 8.51 -14.23 14.31
N ARG A 214 9.56 -14.78 13.68
CA ARG A 214 10.63 -13.98 13.08
C ARG A 214 11.20 -14.60 11.81
N LEU A 215 11.12 -13.85 10.70
CA LEU A 215 11.64 -14.30 9.41
C LEU A 215 13.18 -14.48 9.45
N PRO A 216 13.71 -15.55 8.84
CA PRO A 216 15.15 -15.84 8.81
C PRO A 216 15.93 -14.84 7.95
N VAL A 217 15.35 -14.36 6.85
CA VAL A 217 15.94 -13.36 5.98
C VAL A 217 15.26 -12.00 6.22
N PRO A 218 16.03 -10.92 6.51
CA PRO A 218 15.44 -9.59 6.68
C PRO A 218 14.73 -9.12 5.42
N VAL A 219 13.49 -8.71 5.55
CA VAL A 219 12.71 -8.09 4.46
C VAL A 219 12.80 -6.58 4.57
N ARG A 220 13.13 -5.89 3.47
CA ARG A 220 13.13 -4.43 3.38
C ARG A 220 12.10 -3.98 2.37
N VAL A 221 11.11 -3.24 2.83
CA VAL A 221 10.08 -2.61 1.99
C VAL A 221 10.45 -1.15 1.82
N ILE A 222 10.70 -0.75 0.57
CA ILE A 222 11.05 0.63 0.21
C ILE A 222 9.87 1.18 -0.58
N GLN A 223 9.19 2.18 -0.03
CA GLN A 223 7.99 2.77 -0.58
C GLN A 223 8.30 4.20 -1.02
N ASP A 224 8.69 4.34 -2.28
CA ASP A 224 8.84 5.64 -2.91
C ASP A 224 7.45 6.20 -3.25
N GLU A 225 7.28 7.53 -3.14
CA GLU A 225 5.98 8.19 -3.31
C GLU A 225 4.85 7.56 -2.47
N TRP A 226 5.19 7.13 -1.24
CA TRP A 226 4.32 6.35 -0.35
C TRP A 226 2.87 6.88 -0.26
N ALA A 227 2.71 8.19 -0.27
CA ALA A 227 1.39 8.82 -0.15
C ALA A 227 0.50 8.67 -1.39
N ASN A 228 1.09 8.36 -2.54
CA ASN A 228 0.39 8.23 -3.82
C ASN A 228 -0.10 6.79 -4.07
N VAL A 229 0.25 5.87 -3.19
CA VAL A 229 -0.06 4.44 -3.32
C VAL A 229 -1.10 4.05 -2.27
N ALA A 230 -2.04 3.19 -2.65
CA ALA A 230 -2.99 2.62 -1.69
C ALA A 230 -2.25 1.80 -0.62
N GLN A 231 -2.49 2.14 0.63
CA GLN A 231 -1.86 1.48 1.78
C GLN A 231 -2.85 0.54 2.47
N PRO A 232 -2.38 -0.54 3.11
CA PRO A 232 -3.21 -1.35 3.99
C PRO A 232 -3.89 -0.49 5.07
N GLU A 233 -5.15 -0.75 5.39
CA GLU A 233 -5.88 -0.04 6.44
C GLU A 233 -5.15 -0.10 7.79
N SER A 234 -4.52 -1.24 8.08
CA SER A 234 -3.78 -1.46 9.32
C SER A 234 -2.31 -0.98 9.27
N TYR A 235 -1.94 -0.12 8.32
CA TYR A 235 -0.55 0.31 8.12
C TYR A 235 0.13 0.85 9.39
N PRO A 236 -0.51 1.69 10.25
CA PRO A 236 0.10 2.11 11.51
C PRO A 236 0.44 0.94 12.45
N LYS A 237 -0.40 -0.11 12.48
CA LYS A 237 -0.12 -1.33 13.27
C LYS A 237 1.02 -2.14 12.68
N ILE A 238 1.05 -2.27 11.34
CA ILE A 238 2.15 -2.92 10.63
C ILE A 238 3.46 -2.24 10.96
N LEU A 239 3.51 -0.91 10.87
CA LEU A 239 4.71 -0.12 11.18
C LEU A 239 5.18 -0.30 12.62
N ALA A 240 4.26 -0.39 13.57
CA ALA A 240 4.57 -0.60 14.98
C ALA A 240 5.12 -2.01 15.30
N THR A 241 4.76 -3.03 14.51
CA THR A 241 5.05 -4.44 14.81
C THR A 241 6.09 -5.09 13.88
N CYS A 242 6.28 -4.57 12.68
CA CYS A 242 7.09 -5.18 11.62
C CYS A 242 8.53 -5.53 12.04
N ARG A 243 9.12 -4.73 12.94
CA ARG A 243 10.49 -4.93 13.45
C ARG A 243 10.67 -6.28 14.15
N SER A 244 9.70 -6.74 14.96
CA SER A 244 9.77 -8.04 15.64
C SER A 244 9.82 -9.19 14.63
N TYR A 245 9.16 -9.04 13.49
CA TYR A 245 9.11 -10.01 12.41
C TYR A 245 10.31 -9.98 11.47
N ASN A 246 11.32 -9.14 11.75
CA ASN A 246 12.49 -8.91 10.88
C ASN A 246 12.14 -8.20 9.56
N ILE A 247 11.12 -7.36 9.59
CA ILE A 247 10.68 -6.53 8.46
C ILE A 247 11.04 -5.08 8.77
N GLY A 248 11.68 -4.39 7.84
CA GLY A 248 11.99 -2.96 7.93
C GLY A 248 11.27 -2.18 6.83
N LEU A 249 10.62 -1.09 7.21
CA LEU A 249 9.89 -0.21 6.29
C LEU A 249 10.67 1.08 6.08
N ASN A 250 10.73 1.53 4.83
CA ASN A 250 11.29 2.82 4.43
C ASN A 250 10.18 3.60 3.72
N ILE A 251 9.68 4.63 4.37
CA ILE A 251 8.62 5.51 3.85
C ILE A 251 9.29 6.75 3.27
N ILE A 252 9.04 7.04 2.00
CA ILE A 252 9.54 8.24 1.33
C ILE A 252 8.35 9.10 0.93
N VAL A 253 8.33 10.34 1.41
CA VAL A 253 7.28 11.32 1.15
C VAL A 253 7.88 12.66 0.74
N GLN A 254 7.14 13.46 0.00
CA GLN A 254 7.57 14.80 -0.40
C GLN A 254 7.43 15.79 0.75
N ASN A 255 6.42 15.64 1.59
CA ASN A 255 6.15 16.50 2.74
C ASN A 255 5.29 15.78 3.79
N ILE A 256 5.26 16.32 5.02
CA ILE A 256 4.51 15.75 6.14
C ILE A 256 2.99 15.92 5.96
N GLN A 257 2.56 16.94 5.21
CA GLN A 257 1.13 17.15 4.96
C GLN A 257 0.49 15.97 4.21
N GLN A 258 1.26 15.25 3.37
CA GLN A 258 0.79 14.03 2.72
C GLN A 258 0.43 12.94 3.74
N ILE A 259 1.25 12.75 4.79
CA ILE A 259 0.97 11.78 5.86
C ILE A 259 -0.28 12.20 6.64
N LYS A 260 -0.39 13.49 6.97
CA LYS A 260 -1.57 14.04 7.67
C LYS A 260 -2.85 13.89 6.88
N ALA A 261 -2.81 14.07 5.56
CA ALA A 261 -3.97 13.91 4.70
C ALA A 261 -4.49 12.46 4.65
N LEU A 262 -3.59 11.49 4.76
CA LEU A 262 -3.93 10.06 4.74
C LEU A 262 -4.38 9.54 6.12
N TYR A 263 -3.70 10.00 7.19
CA TYR A 263 -3.87 9.50 8.56
C TYR A 263 -4.02 10.66 9.55
N GLU A 264 -5.13 11.39 9.43
CA GLU A 264 -5.40 12.63 10.19
C GLU A 264 -5.14 12.50 11.70
N LYS A 265 -5.55 11.39 12.30
CA LYS A 265 -5.42 11.12 13.75
C LYS A 265 -4.16 10.34 14.13
N GLU A 266 -3.52 9.65 13.18
CA GLU A 266 -2.44 8.70 13.46
C GLU A 266 -1.09 9.10 12.84
N TRP A 267 -1.02 10.25 12.15
CA TRP A 267 0.18 10.69 11.46
C TRP A 267 1.42 10.83 12.38
N GLU A 268 1.21 11.33 13.61
CA GLU A 268 2.29 11.45 14.61
C GLU A 268 2.78 10.06 15.06
N SER A 269 1.87 9.10 15.19
CA SER A 269 2.21 7.72 15.51
C SER A 269 3.02 7.07 14.38
N ILE A 270 2.69 7.34 13.12
CA ILE A 270 3.44 6.83 11.97
C ILE A 270 4.88 7.32 12.03
N ILE A 271 5.10 8.65 12.18
CA ILE A 271 6.45 9.21 12.26
C ILE A 271 7.16 8.74 13.54
N GLY A 272 6.44 8.71 14.67
CA GLY A 272 6.99 8.26 15.96
C GLY A 272 7.44 6.81 16.01
N ASN A 273 6.89 5.94 15.14
CA ASN A 273 7.32 4.56 15.00
C ASN A 273 8.55 4.39 14.07
N CYS A 274 8.97 5.44 13.37
CA CYS A 274 10.20 5.43 12.61
C CYS A 274 11.38 5.73 13.54
N ASP A 275 12.37 4.82 13.60
CA ASP A 275 13.57 5.03 14.40
C ASP A 275 14.52 6.09 13.80
N THR A 276 14.41 6.31 12.50
CA THR A 276 15.25 7.24 11.74
C THR A 276 14.37 8.11 10.87
N LEU A 277 14.65 9.43 10.89
CA LEU A 277 14.05 10.39 9.97
C LEU A 277 15.18 11.14 9.25
N LEU A 278 15.12 11.14 7.91
CA LEU A 278 16.08 11.86 7.07
C LEU A 278 15.36 13.00 6.34
N PHE A 279 15.72 14.23 6.68
CA PHE A 279 15.24 15.43 5.99
C PHE A 279 16.24 15.85 4.91
N LEU A 280 15.82 15.76 3.65
CA LEU A 280 16.69 16.06 2.50
C LEU A 280 16.69 17.56 2.10
N GLY A 281 15.92 18.40 2.78
CA GLY A 281 15.78 19.81 2.42
C GLY A 281 15.00 20.04 1.12
N GLY A 282 14.97 21.29 0.67
CA GLY A 282 14.41 21.65 -0.65
C GLY A 282 12.89 21.88 -0.67
N GLY A 283 12.17 21.61 0.41
CA GLY A 283 10.74 21.88 0.51
C GLY A 283 10.44 23.25 1.10
N ASN A 284 9.36 23.89 0.62
CA ASN A 284 8.84 25.16 1.16
C ASN A 284 7.51 24.94 1.94
N GLU A 285 7.11 23.69 2.18
CA GLU A 285 5.86 23.36 2.85
C GLU A 285 5.97 23.65 4.36
N PRO A 286 5.16 24.60 4.90
CA PRO A 286 5.32 25.10 6.27
C PRO A 286 5.25 24.04 7.35
N THR A 287 4.33 23.07 7.22
CA THR A 287 4.14 22.02 8.23
C THR A 287 5.38 21.15 8.39
N SER A 288 6.07 20.81 7.30
CA SER A 288 7.32 20.06 7.34
C SER A 288 8.44 20.88 7.97
N LEU A 289 8.55 22.16 7.61
CA LEU A 289 9.58 23.03 8.18
C LEU A 289 9.40 23.22 9.68
N GLU A 290 8.19 23.52 10.15
CA GLU A 290 7.85 23.64 11.57
C GLU A 290 8.12 22.35 12.33
N PHE A 291 7.78 21.20 11.74
CA PHE A 291 8.02 19.91 12.34
C PHE A 291 9.53 19.63 12.52
N ILE A 292 10.36 19.94 11.52
CA ILE A 292 11.81 19.77 11.60
C ILE A 292 12.41 20.70 12.65
N VAL A 293 11.99 21.98 12.72
CA VAL A 293 12.44 22.93 13.76
C VAL A 293 12.09 22.41 15.15
N LYS A 294 10.87 21.88 15.33
CA LYS A 294 10.44 21.29 16.60
C LYS A 294 11.29 20.08 17.01
N LEU A 295 11.65 19.23 16.04
CA LEU A 295 12.53 18.07 16.30
C LEU A 295 13.97 18.46 16.63
N LEU A 296 14.49 19.52 16.02
CA LEU A 296 15.84 20.05 16.31
C LEU A 296 15.94 20.58 17.74
N GLY A 297 14.82 21.10 18.28
CA GLY A 297 14.80 21.64 19.63
C GLY A 297 15.49 23.03 19.74
N LYS A 298 15.88 23.38 20.96
CA LYS A 298 16.43 24.70 21.29
C LYS A 298 17.82 24.59 21.88
N GLU A 299 18.68 25.58 21.57
CA GLU A 299 19.94 25.81 22.22
C GLU A 299 19.85 27.00 23.19
N THR A 300 20.70 27.02 24.21
CA THR A 300 20.83 28.17 25.11
C THR A 300 21.93 29.09 24.61
N ILE A 301 21.55 30.29 24.22
CA ILE A 301 22.49 31.32 23.83
C ILE A 301 22.68 32.31 24.96
N ALA A 302 23.96 32.69 25.21
CA ALA A 302 24.31 33.76 26.15
C ALA A 302 24.34 35.08 25.39
N THR A 303 23.42 35.97 25.71
CA THR A 303 23.40 37.34 25.16
C THR A 303 24.06 38.29 26.12
N ARG A 304 25.05 39.02 25.64
CA ARG A 304 25.75 40.03 26.40
C ARG A 304 25.35 41.43 25.92
N THR A 305 24.57 42.15 26.74
CA THR A 305 24.20 43.51 26.44
C THR A 305 25.11 44.46 27.23
N ARG A 306 25.82 45.38 26.52
CA ARG A 306 26.59 46.43 27.13
C ARG A 306 25.83 47.75 27.05
N GLY A 307 25.44 48.30 28.20
CA GLY A 307 24.96 49.67 28.31
C GLY A 307 26.11 50.59 28.70
N GLN A 308 26.33 51.62 27.92
CA GLN A 308 27.31 52.68 28.25
C GLN A 308 26.63 54.03 28.22
N THR A 309 26.59 54.69 29.40
CA THR A 309 26.05 56.03 29.51
C THR A 309 27.23 57.05 29.47
N LYS A 310 27.23 57.90 28.44
CA LYS A 310 28.19 58.97 28.31
C LYS A 310 27.70 60.21 29.07
N GLY A 311 28.32 60.52 30.23
CA GLY A 311 28.06 61.70 31.05
C GLY A 311 29.11 61.84 32.10
N ARG A 312 29.11 62.99 32.90
CA ARG A 312 30.14 63.37 33.89
C ARG A 312 30.34 62.35 35.04
N SER A 313 29.43 61.34 35.14
CA SER A 313 29.58 60.10 35.94
C SER A 313 29.17 58.90 35.09
N GLY A 314 29.99 58.57 34.07
CA GLY A 314 29.73 57.45 33.19
C GLY A 314 29.70 56.12 33.93
N SER A 315 28.64 55.36 33.80
CA SER A 315 28.53 53.97 34.26
C SER A 315 28.50 53.05 33.10
N SER A 316 29.19 51.91 33.23
CA SER A 316 29.10 50.84 32.28
C SER A 316 28.44 49.63 32.97
N SER A 317 27.32 49.14 32.46
CA SER A 317 26.71 47.90 32.92
C SER A 317 26.87 46.85 31.86
N THR A 318 27.22 45.65 32.29
CA THR A 318 27.22 44.45 31.42
C THR A 318 26.20 43.50 31.96
N ASN A 319 25.15 43.25 31.19
CA ASN A 319 24.10 42.29 31.52
C ASN A 319 24.30 41.01 30.74
N PHE A 320 24.30 39.87 31.43
CA PHE A 320 24.35 38.55 30.84
C PHE A 320 22.96 37.92 30.94
N GLN A 321 22.36 37.63 29.80
CA GLN A 321 21.07 36.96 29.73
C GLN A 321 21.22 35.67 28.94
N GLN A 322 20.70 34.58 29.50
CA GLN A 322 20.58 33.33 28.79
C GLN A 322 19.17 33.23 28.20
N THR A 323 19.08 33.00 26.90
CA THR A 323 17.81 32.89 26.18
C THR A 323 17.83 31.62 25.33
N GLY A 324 16.73 30.88 25.34
CA GLY A 324 16.54 29.74 24.44
C GLY A 324 16.28 30.23 23.01
N ARG A 325 17.08 29.74 22.05
CA ARG A 325 16.88 29.95 20.62
C ARG A 325 16.61 28.59 19.96
N ASP A 326 15.77 28.55 18.94
CA ASP A 326 15.65 27.32 18.10
C ASP A 326 17.03 27.03 17.50
N LEU A 327 17.47 25.77 17.54
CA LEU A 327 18.76 25.31 17.01
C LEU A 327 18.94 25.73 15.54
N MET A 328 17.84 25.61 14.77
CA MET A 328 17.68 26.26 13.47
C MET A 328 16.29 26.88 13.40
N THR A 329 16.19 28.08 12.88
CA THR A 329 14.91 28.74 12.61
C THR A 329 14.27 28.15 11.33
N ILE A 330 12.96 28.40 11.12
CA ILE A 330 12.24 27.99 9.90
C ILE A 330 12.95 28.50 8.64
N ASP A 331 13.45 29.74 8.67
CA ASP A 331 14.19 30.34 7.55
C ASP A 331 15.53 29.65 7.28
N GLU A 332 16.23 29.24 8.32
CA GLU A 332 17.49 28.51 8.21
C GLU A 332 17.27 27.09 7.65
N VAL A 333 16.24 26.39 8.12
CA VAL A 333 15.86 25.07 7.58
C VAL A 333 15.40 25.18 6.12
N ARG A 334 14.60 26.21 5.78
CA ARG A 334 14.16 26.46 4.40
C ARG A 334 15.33 26.74 3.45
N LYS A 335 16.36 27.42 3.93
CA LYS A 335 17.57 27.77 3.17
C LYS A 335 18.67 26.71 3.29
N LEU A 336 18.34 25.52 3.79
CA LEU A 336 19.32 24.44 3.88
C LEU A 336 19.95 24.17 2.51
N ASP A 337 21.29 24.12 2.50
CA ASP A 337 22.07 23.80 1.29
C ASP A 337 21.55 22.48 0.66
N THR A 338 21.31 22.51 -0.65
CA THR A 338 20.78 21.37 -1.42
C THR A 338 21.68 20.13 -1.36
N HIS A 339 22.96 20.28 -1.01
CA HIS A 339 23.92 19.19 -0.82
C HIS A 339 23.96 18.64 0.61
N LYS A 340 23.16 19.21 1.53
CA LYS A 340 23.11 18.80 2.93
C LYS A 340 21.77 18.12 3.25
N ALA A 341 21.79 17.31 4.30
CA ALA A 341 20.62 16.65 4.88
C ALA A 341 20.72 16.69 6.41
N ILE A 342 19.57 16.64 7.08
CA ILE A 342 19.50 16.51 8.54
C ILE A 342 19.00 15.10 8.85
N LEU A 343 19.77 14.37 9.63
CA LEU A 343 19.47 13.01 10.07
C LEU A 343 19.11 13.03 11.56
N PHE A 344 17.96 12.45 11.87
CA PHE A 344 17.50 12.18 13.23
C PHE A 344 17.51 10.68 13.46
N ILE A 345 18.17 10.25 14.53
CA ILE A 345 18.18 8.86 14.98
C ILE A 345 17.68 8.86 16.41
N ARG A 346 16.77 7.94 16.73
CA ARG A 346 16.22 7.84 18.08
C ARG A 346 17.30 7.65 19.12
N GLY A 347 17.38 8.55 20.11
CA GLY A 347 18.35 8.51 21.19
C GLY A 347 19.68 9.21 20.89
N GLU A 348 19.83 9.81 19.70
CA GLU A 348 21.04 10.54 19.29
C GLU A 348 20.72 12.00 18.98
N ASP A 349 21.75 12.85 19.05
CA ASP A 349 21.63 14.24 18.62
C ASP A 349 21.43 14.33 17.10
N PRO A 350 20.69 15.36 16.61
CA PRO A 350 20.52 15.58 15.18
C PRO A 350 21.86 15.81 14.48
N VAL A 351 22.03 15.16 13.32
CA VAL A 351 23.26 15.27 12.53
C VAL A 351 23.00 16.02 11.23
N LEU A 352 23.73 17.10 11.01
CA LEU A 352 23.78 17.84 9.74
C LEU A 352 24.98 17.37 8.93
N ASP A 353 24.75 16.70 7.81
CA ASP A 353 25.82 16.15 6.96
C ASP A 353 25.55 16.35 5.47
N LYS A 354 26.55 16.09 4.66
CA LYS A 354 26.45 16.13 3.20
C LYS A 354 25.69 14.92 2.67
N LYS A 355 24.82 15.16 1.69
CA LYS A 355 24.19 14.06 0.93
C LYS A 355 25.25 13.21 0.24
N TYR A 356 25.03 11.91 0.26
CA TYR A 356 25.90 10.98 -0.47
C TYR A 356 25.84 11.25 -1.98
N ASN A 357 27.00 11.37 -2.61
CA ASN A 357 27.08 11.50 -4.05
C ASN A 357 26.93 10.13 -4.73
N ILE A 358 25.76 9.84 -5.26
CA ILE A 358 25.41 8.57 -5.88
C ILE A 358 26.36 8.18 -7.03
N LYS A 359 26.96 9.17 -7.72
CA LYS A 359 27.94 8.92 -8.80
C LYS A 359 29.24 8.31 -8.30
N ARG A 360 29.49 8.33 -6.99
CA ARG A 360 30.64 7.68 -6.34
C ARG A 360 30.33 6.28 -5.84
N HIS A 361 29.07 5.81 -5.99
CA HIS A 361 28.69 4.49 -5.52
C HIS A 361 29.42 3.40 -6.33
N PRO A 362 29.99 2.36 -5.68
CA PRO A 362 30.72 1.29 -6.39
C PRO A 362 29.92 0.64 -7.53
N ASN A 363 28.60 0.51 -7.35
CA ASN A 363 27.70 -0.12 -8.31
C ASN A 363 27.11 0.85 -9.33
N ILE A 364 27.55 2.10 -9.40
CA ILE A 364 26.99 3.11 -10.32
C ILE A 364 26.99 2.61 -11.77
N LYS A 365 28.04 1.85 -12.17
CA LYS A 365 28.18 1.29 -13.51
C LYS A 365 27.06 0.28 -13.88
N LEU A 366 26.31 -0.20 -12.90
CA LEU A 366 25.18 -1.13 -13.09
C LEU A 366 23.84 -0.41 -13.23
N THR A 367 23.83 0.91 -13.15
CA THR A 367 22.65 1.75 -13.27
C THR A 367 22.66 2.54 -14.58
N THR A 368 21.50 3.07 -14.98
CA THR A 368 21.38 3.92 -16.16
C THR A 368 22.22 5.20 -16.04
N ASP A 369 22.35 5.76 -14.83
CA ASP A 369 23.25 6.89 -14.56
C ASP A 369 24.72 6.55 -14.82
N GLY A 370 25.09 5.29 -14.64
CA GLY A 370 26.39 4.74 -14.99
C GLY A 370 26.49 4.21 -16.40
N LYS A 371 25.50 4.50 -17.27
CA LYS A 371 25.40 4.08 -18.68
C LYS A 371 25.17 2.57 -18.88
N ALA A 372 24.65 1.84 -17.88
CA ALA A 372 24.15 0.50 -18.09
C ALA A 372 22.90 0.53 -18.99
N LYS A 373 22.68 -0.54 -19.74
CA LYS A 373 21.42 -0.71 -20.46
C LYS A 373 20.28 -0.84 -19.47
N PRO A 374 19.09 -0.24 -19.74
CA PRO A 374 17.89 -0.45 -18.94
C PRO A 374 17.60 -1.94 -18.77
N TYR A 375 17.20 -2.32 -17.58
CA TYR A 375 16.73 -3.68 -17.33
C TYR A 375 15.34 -3.85 -17.96
N ILE A 376 15.20 -4.86 -18.80
CA ILE A 376 13.92 -5.27 -19.38
C ILE A 376 13.56 -6.59 -18.71
N HIS A 377 12.47 -6.59 -17.96
CA HIS A 377 11.97 -7.81 -17.32
C HIS A 377 11.31 -8.70 -18.38
N LYS A 378 11.57 -9.98 -18.27
CA LYS A 378 10.90 -11.01 -19.07
C LYS A 378 10.14 -11.89 -18.08
N PRO A 379 8.82 -11.78 -18.03
CA PRO A 379 8.00 -12.70 -17.25
C PRO A 379 8.29 -14.15 -17.66
N GLN A 380 8.22 -15.05 -16.71
CA GLN A 380 8.52 -16.47 -17.00
C GLN A 380 7.41 -17.16 -17.81
N GLY A 381 6.40 -16.41 -18.23
CA GLY A 381 5.32 -16.83 -19.10
C GLY A 381 4.16 -17.38 -18.30
N ALA A 382 3.11 -16.59 -18.15
CA ALA A 382 1.80 -17.20 -17.97
C ALA A 382 1.55 -18.15 -19.15
N PRO A 383 1.10 -19.40 -18.93
CA PRO A 383 0.68 -20.26 -20.02
C PRO A 383 -0.29 -19.49 -20.91
N ASP A 384 -0.24 -19.73 -22.21
CA ASP A 384 -1.14 -19.06 -23.16
C ASP A 384 -2.54 -19.67 -22.98
N TYR A 385 -3.22 -19.29 -21.89
CA TYR A 385 -4.58 -19.76 -21.54
C TYR A 385 -5.66 -19.23 -22.50
N ALA A 386 -5.29 -18.42 -23.50
CA ALA A 386 -6.20 -17.97 -24.52
C ALA A 386 -6.88 -19.14 -25.29
N CYS A 387 -6.38 -20.37 -25.16
CA CYS A 387 -7.00 -21.58 -25.73
C CYS A 387 -8.04 -22.24 -24.82
N LEU A 388 -8.09 -21.93 -23.52
CA LEU A 388 -9.00 -22.66 -22.59
C LEU A 388 -10.38 -22.03 -22.44
N LEU A 389 -10.56 -20.78 -22.86
CA LEU A 389 -11.83 -20.05 -22.71
C LEU A 389 -12.75 -20.12 -23.94
N TYR A 390 -12.36 -20.80 -25.02
CA TYR A 390 -13.14 -20.90 -26.25
C TYR A 390 -13.36 -22.37 -26.70
N THR A 391 -13.12 -23.35 -25.87
CA THR A 391 -13.57 -24.73 -26.05
C THR A 391 -14.61 -25.10 -25.01
#